data_afbfbbe07ff60a797098924b68ff069f
#
_entry.id   afbfbbe07ff60a797098924b68ff069f
#
_cell.length_a   1.000
_cell.length_b   1.000
_cell.length_c   1.000
_cell.angle_alpha   90.00
_cell.angle_beta   90.00
_cell.angle_gamma   90.00
#
_symmetry.space_group_name_H-M   'P 1'
#
loop_
_entity.id
_entity.type
_entity.pdbx_description
1 polymer ?
#
loop_
_entity_poly.entity_id
_entity_poly.type
_entity_poly.pdbx_seq_one_letter_code
_entity_poly.pdbx_strand_id
1 'polypeptide(L)'
;KMLEKSFGDDEVLEHGTLDWSIQNAQKKVEQQNYSIRKRLLQYDDVLNRQREIVYSIRNDVLLEEDPGKILLELVEEELDVRLAAIPLTEFKATRIEEMSELESLMASWVNVTFPLSVRLDDLLGKSEEDVRSILFDKINGAYEAKRKLETPDQLQSLERYVVVNAVDIHWQDHLTEMDELRRSVGLRGYGQKDPLSEYKNEAFRAFEEM
;
A
#
# COMPACT_ATOMS: atom_id res chain seq x y z
N LYS A 1 -13.22 37.89 43.68
CA LYS A 1 -13.77 38.98 44.53
C LYS A 1 -14.24 38.51 45.93
N MET A 2 -14.76 37.31 46.12
CA MET A 2 -15.13 36.77 47.45
C MET A 2 -13.95 36.16 48.18
N LEU A 3 -12.99 35.57 47.48
CA LEU A 3 -11.77 34.98 48.02
C LEU A 3 -10.70 36.03 48.34
N GLU A 4 -10.61 37.11 47.56
CA GLU A 4 -9.65 38.23 47.75
C GLU A 4 -9.89 38.99 49.05
N LYS A 5 -11.07 38.88 49.68
CA LYS A 5 -11.40 39.55 50.94
C LYS A 5 -11.05 38.75 52.20
N SER A 6 -10.73 37.47 52.08
CA SER A 6 -10.52 36.57 53.23
C SER A 6 -9.05 36.19 53.48
N PHE A 7 -8.18 36.40 52.53
CA PHE A 7 -6.77 35.96 52.62
C PHE A 7 -5.84 37.10 52.29
N GLY A 8 -4.79 37.30 53.04
CA GLY A 8 -3.68 38.21 52.73
C GLY A 8 -2.93 37.72 51.51
N ASP A 9 -2.23 38.65 50.80
CA ASP A 9 -1.53 38.37 49.54
C ASP A 9 -0.46 37.28 49.61
N ASP A 10 -0.07 36.80 50.81
CA ASP A 10 1.02 35.82 51.04
C ASP A 10 0.54 34.55 51.80
N GLU A 11 -0.77 34.33 52.04
CA GLU A 11 -1.23 33.11 52.71
C GLU A 11 -1.43 31.97 51.71
N VAL A 12 -0.76 30.83 51.97
CA VAL A 12 -0.96 29.57 51.27
C VAL A 12 -2.42 29.12 51.47
N LEU A 13 -3.21 29.08 50.39
CA LEU A 13 -4.60 28.68 50.41
C LEU A 13 -4.70 27.16 50.65
N GLU A 14 -4.60 26.71 51.88
CA GLU A 14 -4.87 25.32 52.30
C GLU A 14 -6.36 25.12 52.61
N HIS A 15 -7.14 24.77 51.61
CA HIS A 15 -8.54 24.43 51.80
C HIS A 15 -8.89 23.12 51.11
N GLY A 16 -9.40 22.13 51.89
CA GLY A 16 -9.66 20.79 51.36
C GLY A 16 -10.59 20.72 50.15
N THR A 17 -11.45 21.74 49.92
CA THR A 17 -12.29 21.85 48.72
C THR A 17 -11.47 22.32 47.50
N LEU A 18 -10.42 23.11 47.72
CA LEU A 18 -9.53 23.57 46.65
C LEU A 18 -8.67 22.40 46.17
N ASP A 19 -8.07 21.64 47.11
CA ASP A 19 -7.28 20.44 46.81
C ASP A 19 -8.10 19.39 46.07
N TRP A 20 -9.31 19.15 46.51
CA TRP A 20 -10.24 18.25 45.81
C TRP A 20 -10.57 18.75 44.39
N SER A 21 -10.78 20.05 44.20
CA SER A 21 -11.07 20.65 42.90
C SER A 21 -9.88 20.53 41.96
N ILE A 22 -8.67 20.78 42.46
CA ILE A 22 -7.42 20.64 41.70
C ILE A 22 -7.21 19.17 41.31
N GLN A 23 -7.35 18.23 42.24
CA GLN A 23 -7.22 16.81 41.97
C GLN A 23 -8.22 16.32 40.92
N ASN A 24 -9.48 16.78 41.00
CA ASN A 24 -10.48 16.46 39.98
C ASN A 24 -10.15 17.04 38.60
N ALA A 25 -9.63 18.27 38.55
CA ALA A 25 -9.18 18.87 37.30
C ALA A 25 -8.00 18.09 36.71
N GLN A 26 -7.03 17.70 37.54
CA GLN A 26 -5.89 16.87 37.12
C GLN A 26 -6.36 15.52 36.57
N LYS A 27 -7.25 14.81 37.26
CA LYS A 27 -7.82 13.53 36.78
C LYS A 27 -8.51 13.67 35.44
N LYS A 28 -9.26 14.76 35.24
CA LYS A 28 -9.94 15.01 33.94
C LYS A 28 -8.93 15.24 32.82
N VAL A 29 -7.87 16.02 33.08
CA VAL A 29 -6.78 16.27 32.12
C VAL A 29 -6.03 14.96 31.79
N GLU A 30 -5.72 14.15 32.82
CA GLU A 30 -5.10 12.84 32.60
C GLU A 30 -5.95 11.90 31.76
N GLN A 31 -7.26 11.82 32.05
CA GLN A 31 -8.21 11.02 31.27
C GLN A 31 -8.30 11.50 29.82
N GLN A 32 -8.33 12.82 29.60
CA GLN A 32 -8.34 13.40 28.27
C GLN A 32 -7.03 13.08 27.51
N ASN A 33 -5.89 13.28 28.15
CA ASN A 33 -4.58 12.96 27.56
C ASN A 33 -4.43 11.47 27.27
N TYR A 34 -4.93 10.61 28.17
CA TYR A 34 -4.96 9.17 27.92
C TYR A 34 -5.81 8.82 26.68
N SER A 35 -7.01 9.40 26.57
CA SER A 35 -7.91 9.17 25.44
C SER A 35 -7.29 9.65 24.11
N ILE A 36 -6.63 10.81 24.12
CA ILE A 36 -5.92 11.33 22.94
C ILE A 36 -4.78 10.38 22.55
N ARG A 37 -3.92 9.99 23.50
CA ARG A 37 -2.82 9.06 23.24
C ARG A 37 -3.30 7.71 22.72
N LYS A 38 -4.37 7.14 23.34
CA LYS A 38 -4.97 5.89 22.89
C LYS A 38 -5.44 5.98 21.44
N ARG A 39 -6.10 7.09 21.08
CA ARG A 39 -6.55 7.32 19.70
C ARG A 39 -5.37 7.44 18.73
N LEU A 40 -4.32 8.17 19.08
CA LEU A 40 -3.11 8.29 18.25
C LEU A 40 -2.49 6.92 17.99
N LEU A 41 -2.34 6.08 19.02
CA LEU A 41 -1.83 4.72 18.87
C LEU A 41 -2.68 3.87 17.92
N GLN A 42 -4.00 4.03 17.91
CA GLN A 42 -4.87 3.30 17.00
C GLN A 42 -4.69 3.69 15.52
N TYR A 43 -4.31 4.93 15.24
CA TYR A 43 -3.91 5.36 13.89
C TYR A 43 -2.52 4.81 13.54
N ASP A 44 -1.58 4.90 14.46
CA ASP A 44 -0.19 4.46 14.24
C ASP A 44 -0.10 2.92 14.06
N ASP A 45 -0.96 2.14 14.73
CA ASP A 45 -1.04 0.68 14.58
C ASP A 45 -1.31 0.24 13.13
N VAL A 46 -2.10 1.00 12.38
CA VAL A 46 -2.39 0.71 10.96
C VAL A 46 -1.11 0.79 10.14
N LEU A 47 -0.41 1.90 10.22
CA LEU A 47 0.86 2.10 9.52
C LEU A 47 1.96 1.12 9.97
N ASN A 48 1.98 0.77 11.26
CA ASN A 48 2.95 -0.19 11.75
C ASN A 48 2.77 -1.58 11.14
N ARG A 49 1.52 -2.05 11.00
CA ARG A 49 1.22 -3.33 10.35
C ARG A 49 1.61 -3.32 8.87
N GLN A 50 1.29 -2.24 8.16
CA GLN A 50 1.67 -2.07 6.75
C GLN A 50 3.20 -2.04 6.62
N ARG A 51 3.90 -1.33 7.51
CA ARG A 51 5.36 -1.30 7.55
C ARG A 51 5.98 -2.68 7.76
N GLU A 52 5.41 -3.50 8.65
CA GLU A 52 5.88 -4.88 8.87
C GLU A 52 5.81 -5.70 7.58
N ILE A 53 4.72 -5.58 6.82
CA ILE A 53 4.55 -6.27 5.53
C ILE A 53 5.58 -5.78 4.52
N VAL A 54 5.68 -4.46 4.31
CA VAL A 54 6.62 -3.87 3.34
C VAL A 54 8.07 -4.22 3.68
N TYR A 55 8.44 -4.17 4.96
CA TYR A 55 9.79 -4.52 5.38
C TYR A 55 10.09 -6.02 5.29
N SER A 56 9.07 -6.87 5.43
CA SER A 56 9.22 -8.31 5.16
C SER A 56 9.54 -8.53 3.69
N ILE A 57 8.72 -8.00 2.78
CA ILE A 57 8.95 -8.10 1.32
C ILE A 57 10.36 -7.58 0.96
N ARG A 58 10.72 -6.41 1.49
CA ARG A 58 12.04 -5.82 1.24
C ARG A 58 13.19 -6.72 1.74
N ASN A 59 13.05 -7.31 2.91
CA ASN A 59 14.04 -8.23 3.47
C ASN A 59 14.11 -9.53 2.67
N ASP A 60 12.98 -10.07 2.23
CA ASP A 60 12.93 -11.28 1.40
C ASP A 60 13.72 -11.06 0.10
N VAL A 61 13.51 -9.92 -0.58
CA VAL A 61 14.27 -9.57 -1.79
C VAL A 61 15.78 -9.41 -1.52
N LEU A 62 16.14 -8.80 -0.37
CA LEU A 62 17.55 -8.59 -0.02
C LEU A 62 18.28 -9.87 0.33
N LEU A 63 17.59 -10.85 0.91
CA LEU A 63 18.16 -12.12 1.40
C LEU A 63 18.05 -13.26 0.38
N GLU A 64 17.16 -13.12 -0.63
CA GLU A 64 16.97 -14.16 -1.65
C GLU A 64 18.26 -14.35 -2.47
N GLU A 65 18.63 -15.59 -2.69
CA GLU A 65 19.80 -15.95 -3.50
C GLU A 65 19.57 -15.66 -4.99
N ASP A 66 18.34 -15.88 -5.48
CA ASP A 66 17.92 -15.58 -6.87
C ASP A 66 16.78 -14.54 -6.89
N PRO A 67 17.08 -13.25 -6.82
CA PRO A 67 16.07 -12.18 -6.80
C PRO A 67 15.25 -12.11 -8.09
N GLY A 68 15.75 -12.65 -9.19
CA GLY A 68 15.00 -12.76 -10.45
C GLY A 68 13.76 -13.63 -10.33
N LYS A 69 13.76 -14.58 -9.39
CA LYS A 69 12.58 -15.39 -9.09
C LYS A 69 11.44 -14.54 -8.53
N ILE A 70 11.75 -13.68 -7.54
CA ILE A 70 10.75 -12.76 -6.99
C ILE A 70 10.23 -11.80 -8.07
N LEU A 71 11.13 -11.29 -8.92
CA LEU A 71 10.75 -10.42 -10.02
C LEU A 71 9.76 -11.10 -10.98
N LEU A 72 10.00 -12.37 -11.35
CA LEU A 72 9.11 -13.14 -12.22
C LEU A 72 7.77 -13.47 -11.54
N GLU A 73 7.77 -13.77 -10.25
CA GLU A 73 6.53 -13.98 -9.47
C GLU A 73 5.65 -12.70 -9.48
N LEU A 74 6.25 -11.52 -9.27
CA LEU A 74 5.54 -10.25 -9.35
C LEU A 74 5.00 -9.96 -10.76
N VAL A 75 5.76 -10.29 -11.81
CA VAL A 75 5.32 -10.14 -13.20
C VAL A 75 4.16 -11.08 -13.51
N GLU A 76 4.19 -12.30 -13.00
CA GLU A 76 3.12 -13.29 -13.16
C GLU A 76 1.83 -12.84 -12.47
N GLU A 77 1.92 -12.36 -11.23
CA GLU A 77 0.79 -11.81 -10.49
C GLU A 77 0.18 -10.60 -11.20
N GLU A 78 1.01 -9.67 -11.70
CA GLU A 78 0.51 -8.51 -12.44
C GLU A 78 -0.14 -8.90 -13.77
N LEU A 79 0.39 -9.91 -14.45
CA LEU A 79 -0.23 -10.47 -15.67
C LEU A 79 -1.62 -11.03 -15.34
N ASP A 80 -1.76 -11.76 -14.24
CA ASP A 80 -3.04 -12.33 -13.80
C ASP A 80 -4.07 -11.23 -13.48
N VAL A 81 -3.66 -10.19 -12.76
CA VAL A 81 -4.52 -9.04 -12.43
C VAL A 81 -5.01 -8.35 -13.72
N ARG A 82 -4.13 -8.14 -14.69
CA ARG A 82 -4.46 -7.48 -15.95
C ARG A 82 -5.35 -8.34 -16.85
N LEU A 83 -5.11 -9.64 -16.90
CA LEU A 83 -5.96 -10.57 -17.66
C LEU A 83 -7.34 -10.70 -17.02
N ALA A 84 -7.43 -10.74 -15.69
CA ALA A 84 -8.72 -10.80 -14.97
C ALA A 84 -9.61 -9.56 -15.20
N ALA A 85 -9.00 -8.40 -15.53
CA ALA A 85 -9.74 -7.20 -15.89
C ALA A 85 -10.37 -7.25 -17.29
N ILE A 86 -9.91 -8.18 -18.14
CA ILE A 86 -10.45 -8.38 -19.49
C ILE A 86 -11.53 -9.47 -19.40
N PRO A 87 -12.75 -9.23 -19.88
CA PRO A 87 -13.83 -10.23 -19.83
C PRO A 87 -13.61 -11.36 -20.83
N LEU A 88 -12.63 -12.22 -20.55
CA LEU A 88 -12.22 -13.34 -21.40
C LEU A 88 -13.15 -14.55 -21.17
N THR A 89 -14.39 -14.48 -21.61
CA THR A 89 -15.27 -15.64 -21.62
C THR A 89 -15.18 -16.41 -22.94
N GLU A 90 -14.15 -17.15 -23.18
CA GLU A 90 -13.83 -17.87 -24.41
C GLU A 90 -13.46 -16.91 -25.58
N PHE A 91 -12.19 -16.90 -25.99
CA PHE A 91 -11.70 -16.25 -27.22
C PHE A 91 -12.34 -16.87 -28.48
N LYS A 92 -13.64 -17.00 -28.52
CA LYS A 92 -14.35 -17.19 -29.77
C LYS A 92 -14.45 -15.82 -30.42
N ALA A 93 -13.81 -15.68 -31.51
CA ALA A 93 -13.55 -14.53 -32.39
C ALA A 93 -14.75 -13.57 -32.68
N THR A 94 -15.71 -13.42 -31.80
CA THR A 94 -16.98 -12.73 -32.04
C THR A 94 -17.21 -11.47 -31.23
N ARG A 95 -16.37 -11.19 -30.20
CA ARG A 95 -16.51 -9.95 -29.41
C ARG A 95 -15.38 -8.99 -29.71
N ILE A 96 -15.67 -8.00 -30.55
CA ILE A 96 -14.74 -6.94 -30.97
C ILE A 96 -14.20 -6.15 -29.77
N GLU A 97 -15.00 -5.99 -28.70
CA GLU A 97 -14.60 -5.27 -27.48
C GLU A 97 -13.50 -6.00 -26.69
N GLU A 98 -13.65 -7.29 -26.45
CA GLU A 98 -12.64 -8.12 -25.75
C GLU A 98 -11.33 -8.18 -26.52
N MET A 99 -11.41 -8.24 -27.85
CA MET A 99 -10.23 -8.20 -28.73
C MET A 99 -9.49 -6.86 -28.63
N SER A 100 -10.23 -5.76 -28.58
CA SER A 100 -9.67 -4.42 -28.45
C SER A 100 -8.95 -4.21 -27.11
N GLU A 101 -9.50 -4.72 -26.03
CA GLU A 101 -8.88 -4.62 -24.70
C GLU A 101 -7.60 -5.46 -24.62
N LEU A 102 -7.60 -6.67 -25.17
CA LEU A 102 -6.40 -7.51 -25.22
C LEU A 102 -5.32 -6.93 -26.13
N GLU A 103 -5.69 -6.40 -27.28
CA GLU A 103 -4.76 -5.71 -28.19
C GLU A 103 -4.16 -4.49 -27.50
N SER A 104 -4.96 -3.74 -26.75
CA SER A 104 -4.50 -2.62 -25.92
C SER A 104 -3.54 -3.09 -24.84
N LEU A 105 -3.83 -4.18 -24.12
CA LEU A 105 -2.93 -4.75 -23.12
C LEU A 105 -1.56 -5.13 -23.74
N MET A 106 -1.57 -5.80 -24.88
CA MET A 106 -0.33 -6.18 -25.55
C MET A 106 0.46 -4.96 -26.03
N ALA A 107 -0.21 -3.98 -26.64
CA ALA A 107 0.44 -2.80 -27.20
C ALA A 107 0.95 -1.83 -26.11
N SER A 108 0.21 -1.67 -25.02
CA SER A 108 0.52 -0.70 -23.97
C SER A 108 1.42 -1.24 -22.87
N TRP A 109 1.41 -2.53 -22.65
CA TRP A 109 2.18 -3.13 -21.55
C TRP A 109 3.11 -4.23 -22.01
N VAL A 110 2.61 -5.36 -22.55
CA VAL A 110 3.44 -6.53 -22.85
C VAL A 110 4.57 -6.21 -23.84
N ASN A 111 4.25 -5.62 -24.98
CA ASN A 111 5.24 -5.33 -26.03
C ASN A 111 6.10 -4.09 -25.73
N VAL A 112 5.64 -3.22 -24.82
CA VAL A 112 6.41 -2.02 -24.42
C VAL A 112 7.37 -2.34 -23.28
N THR A 113 6.91 -3.10 -22.29
CA THR A 113 7.71 -3.45 -21.09
C THR A 113 8.74 -4.52 -21.40
N PHE A 114 8.37 -5.48 -22.24
CA PHE A 114 9.26 -6.56 -22.66
C PHE A 114 9.58 -6.43 -24.16
N PRO A 115 10.80 -6.76 -24.62
CA PRO A 115 11.16 -6.69 -26.04
C PRO A 115 10.49 -7.83 -26.83
N LEU A 116 9.17 -7.87 -26.79
CA LEU A 116 8.32 -8.90 -27.39
C LEU A 116 7.58 -8.34 -28.61
N SER A 117 7.21 -9.26 -29.51
CA SER A 117 6.36 -8.96 -30.66
C SER A 117 5.15 -9.91 -30.64
N VAL A 118 4.36 -9.82 -29.56
CA VAL A 118 3.13 -10.59 -29.44
C VAL A 118 2.07 -9.95 -30.33
N ARG A 119 1.45 -10.74 -31.22
CA ARG A 119 0.36 -10.33 -32.10
C ARG A 119 -0.95 -10.91 -31.61
N LEU A 120 -2.03 -10.18 -31.83
CA LEU A 120 -3.36 -10.65 -31.49
C LEU A 120 -3.67 -12.01 -32.12
N ASP A 121 -3.25 -12.21 -33.38
CA ASP A 121 -3.42 -13.47 -34.12
C ASP A 121 -2.82 -14.68 -33.39
N ASP A 122 -1.79 -14.49 -32.59
CA ASP A 122 -1.13 -15.56 -31.82
C ASP A 122 -2.02 -16.05 -30.66
N LEU A 123 -3.01 -15.25 -30.24
CA LEU A 123 -3.86 -15.46 -29.08
C LEU A 123 -5.30 -15.77 -29.45
N LEU A 124 -5.73 -15.47 -30.67
CA LEU A 124 -7.10 -15.73 -31.13
C LEU A 124 -7.47 -17.21 -31.05
N GLY A 125 -8.67 -17.49 -30.56
CA GLY A 125 -9.20 -18.86 -30.42
C GLY A 125 -8.58 -19.68 -29.29
N LYS A 126 -7.78 -19.04 -28.43
CA LYS A 126 -7.19 -19.66 -27.23
C LYS A 126 -8.11 -19.53 -26.03
N SER A 127 -7.94 -20.41 -25.05
CA SER A 127 -8.54 -20.23 -23.73
C SER A 127 -7.79 -19.15 -22.94
N GLU A 128 -8.41 -18.61 -21.89
CA GLU A 128 -7.76 -17.66 -20.98
C GLU A 128 -6.45 -18.23 -20.39
N GLU A 129 -6.47 -19.49 -19.98
CA GLU A 129 -5.31 -20.20 -19.45
C GLU A 129 -4.20 -20.36 -20.50
N ASP A 130 -4.56 -20.65 -21.76
CA ASP A 130 -3.59 -20.72 -22.87
C ASP A 130 -2.97 -19.34 -23.16
N VAL A 131 -3.79 -18.27 -23.17
CA VAL A 131 -3.32 -16.89 -23.36
C VAL A 131 -2.33 -16.51 -22.27
N ARG A 132 -2.70 -16.76 -21.01
CA ARG A 132 -1.84 -16.55 -19.86
C ARG A 132 -0.48 -17.27 -20.00
N SER A 133 -0.53 -18.55 -20.30
CA SER A 133 0.68 -19.38 -20.48
C SER A 133 1.55 -18.85 -21.62
N ILE A 134 0.96 -18.52 -22.77
CA ILE A 134 1.71 -17.99 -23.92
C ILE A 134 2.37 -16.67 -23.62
N LEU A 135 1.68 -15.76 -22.94
CA LEU A 135 2.24 -14.46 -22.57
C LEU A 135 3.36 -14.62 -21.56
N PHE A 136 3.14 -15.41 -20.50
CA PHE A 136 4.15 -15.64 -19.48
C PHE A 136 5.40 -16.35 -20.05
N ASP A 137 5.24 -17.37 -20.87
CA ASP A 137 6.35 -18.07 -21.53
C ASP A 137 7.19 -17.15 -22.41
N LYS A 138 6.54 -16.23 -23.14
CA LYS A 138 7.24 -15.23 -23.97
C LYS A 138 8.00 -14.23 -23.09
N ILE A 139 7.40 -13.74 -22.01
CA ILE A 139 8.03 -12.83 -21.04
C ILE A 139 9.24 -13.51 -20.39
N ASN A 140 9.05 -14.72 -19.88
CA ASN A 140 10.11 -15.50 -19.24
C ASN A 140 11.23 -15.81 -20.25
N GLY A 141 10.89 -16.15 -21.49
CA GLY A 141 11.88 -16.37 -22.55
C GLY A 141 12.73 -15.14 -22.85
N ALA A 142 12.13 -13.94 -22.88
CA ALA A 142 12.84 -12.69 -23.08
C ALA A 142 13.76 -12.36 -21.87
N TYR A 143 13.27 -12.59 -20.67
CA TYR A 143 14.04 -12.44 -19.44
C TYR A 143 15.25 -13.39 -19.41
N GLU A 144 15.06 -14.68 -19.71
CA GLU A 144 16.13 -15.66 -19.78
C GLU A 144 17.17 -15.34 -20.89
N ALA A 145 16.72 -14.77 -22.00
CA ALA A 145 17.63 -14.30 -23.03
C ALA A 145 18.52 -13.16 -22.50
N LYS A 146 17.95 -12.24 -21.71
CA LYS A 146 18.71 -11.17 -21.05
C LYS A 146 19.67 -11.73 -19.99
N ARG A 147 19.25 -12.68 -19.17
CA ARG A 147 20.13 -13.35 -18.18
C ARG A 147 21.39 -13.93 -18.78
N LYS A 148 21.33 -14.43 -20.01
CA LYS A 148 22.49 -15.00 -20.72
C LYS A 148 23.49 -13.96 -21.21
N LEU A 149 23.09 -12.71 -21.31
CA LEU A 149 23.93 -11.61 -21.80
C LEU A 149 24.70 -10.89 -20.68
N GLU A 150 24.21 -11.00 -19.45
CA GLU A 150 24.76 -10.32 -18.28
C GLU A 150 25.59 -11.29 -17.41
N THR A 151 26.48 -10.75 -16.59
CA THR A 151 27.14 -11.55 -15.55
C THR A 151 26.16 -11.80 -14.41
N PRO A 152 26.14 -13.01 -13.83
CA PRO A 152 25.16 -13.36 -12.77
C PRO A 152 25.13 -12.37 -11.61
N ASP A 153 26.29 -11.93 -11.13
CA ASP A 153 26.40 -11.02 -9.98
C ASP A 153 25.84 -9.62 -10.29
N GLN A 154 26.08 -9.11 -11.50
CA GLN A 154 25.57 -7.82 -11.93
C GLN A 154 24.06 -7.86 -12.13
N LEU A 155 23.55 -8.94 -12.71
CA LEU A 155 22.12 -9.13 -12.93
C LEU A 155 21.38 -9.22 -11.60
N GLN A 156 21.84 -10.08 -10.67
CA GLN A 156 21.25 -10.19 -9.32
C GLN A 156 21.24 -8.85 -8.56
N SER A 157 22.33 -8.09 -8.68
CA SER A 157 22.42 -6.77 -8.05
C SER A 157 21.42 -5.79 -8.67
N LEU A 158 21.22 -5.84 -9.99
CA LEU A 158 20.23 -5.02 -10.68
C LEU A 158 18.80 -5.42 -10.31
N GLU A 159 18.51 -6.71 -10.27
CA GLU A 159 17.19 -7.24 -9.91
C GLU A 159 16.80 -6.82 -8.49
N ARG A 160 17.70 -7.01 -7.52
CA ARG A 160 17.50 -6.52 -6.15
C ARG A 160 17.27 -5.01 -6.11
N TYR A 161 18.10 -4.26 -6.82
CA TYR A 161 17.97 -2.80 -6.86
C TYR A 161 16.61 -2.38 -7.41
N VAL A 162 16.17 -2.97 -8.52
CA VAL A 162 14.90 -2.61 -9.17
C VAL A 162 13.72 -2.89 -8.25
N VAL A 163 13.65 -4.09 -7.64
CA VAL A 163 12.52 -4.44 -6.77
C VAL A 163 12.54 -3.61 -5.48
N VAL A 164 13.70 -3.49 -4.81
CA VAL A 164 13.81 -2.69 -3.59
C VAL A 164 13.48 -1.22 -3.85
N ASN A 165 13.97 -0.67 -4.95
CA ASN A 165 13.71 0.73 -5.32
C ASN A 165 12.22 0.97 -5.62
N ALA A 166 11.55 0.03 -6.30
CA ALA A 166 10.12 0.12 -6.54
C ALA A 166 9.33 0.10 -5.21
N VAL A 167 9.63 -0.85 -4.33
CA VAL A 167 9.03 -0.93 -2.98
C VAL A 167 9.26 0.35 -2.20
N ASP A 168 10.48 0.89 -2.19
CA ASP A 168 10.83 2.09 -1.43
C ASP A 168 10.10 3.33 -1.96
N ILE A 169 9.97 3.49 -3.28
CA ILE A 169 9.24 4.62 -3.91
C ILE A 169 7.75 4.54 -3.54
N HIS A 170 7.09 3.42 -3.81
CA HIS A 170 5.67 3.26 -3.53
C HIS A 170 5.35 3.39 -2.04
N TRP A 171 6.22 2.87 -1.17
CA TRP A 171 6.10 3.05 0.27
C TRP A 171 6.20 4.52 0.72
N GLN A 172 7.11 5.31 0.14
CA GLN A 172 7.23 6.74 0.43
C GLN A 172 5.98 7.52 -0.02
N ASP A 173 5.47 7.21 -1.21
CA ASP A 173 4.25 7.82 -1.72
C ASP A 173 3.05 7.46 -0.84
N HIS A 174 2.92 6.19 -0.46
CA HIS A 174 1.89 5.73 0.46
C HIS A 174 1.95 6.42 1.83
N LEU A 175 3.14 6.60 2.41
CA LEU A 175 3.29 7.33 3.67
C LEU A 175 2.79 8.78 3.56
N THR A 176 3.03 9.43 2.42
CA THR A 176 2.56 10.80 2.16
C THR A 176 1.03 10.82 2.05
N GLU A 177 0.44 9.88 1.33
CA GLU A 177 -1.02 9.73 1.20
C GLU A 177 -1.67 9.46 2.57
N MET A 178 -1.07 8.60 3.37
CA MET A 178 -1.56 8.28 4.72
C MET A 178 -1.51 9.48 5.67
N ASP A 179 -0.52 10.35 5.54
CA ASP A 179 -0.46 11.61 6.30
C ASP A 179 -1.59 12.58 5.88
N GLU A 180 -1.89 12.66 4.59
CA GLU A 180 -3.00 13.46 4.07
C GLU A 180 -4.35 12.89 4.51
N LEU A 181 -4.52 11.57 4.44
CA LEU A 181 -5.71 10.87 4.92
C LEU A 181 -5.95 11.14 6.41
N ARG A 182 -4.90 11.05 7.23
CA ARG A 182 -4.97 11.32 8.67
C ARG A 182 -5.45 12.74 8.99
N ARG A 183 -5.04 13.73 8.18
CA ARG A 183 -5.48 15.13 8.32
C ARG A 183 -6.93 15.32 7.88
N SER A 184 -7.32 14.68 6.79
CA SER A 184 -8.65 14.86 6.19
C SER A 184 -9.74 14.09 6.91
N VAL A 185 -9.45 12.89 7.45
CA VAL A 185 -10.45 12.02 8.08
C VAL A 185 -11.09 12.64 9.33
N GLY A 186 -10.38 13.54 10.02
CA GLY A 186 -10.92 14.27 11.17
C GLY A 186 -12.13 15.13 10.82
N LEU A 187 -12.20 15.65 9.59
CA LEU A 187 -13.32 16.46 9.10
C LEU A 187 -14.59 15.60 8.84
N ARG A 188 -14.44 14.31 8.58
CA ARG A 188 -15.57 13.40 8.32
C ARG A 188 -16.39 13.08 9.56
N GLY A 189 -15.84 13.33 10.75
CA GLY A 189 -16.58 13.25 12.01
C GLY A 189 -17.83 14.14 12.06
N TYR A 190 -17.88 15.21 11.27
CA TYR A 190 -19.08 16.06 11.11
C TYR A 190 -20.23 15.31 10.40
N GLY A 191 -19.94 14.26 9.62
CA GLY A 191 -20.91 13.42 8.92
C GLY A 191 -21.40 12.21 9.74
N GLN A 192 -21.25 12.20 11.06
CA GLN A 192 -21.63 11.09 11.96
C GLN A 192 -20.91 9.75 11.69
N LYS A 193 -19.83 9.75 10.93
CA LYS A 193 -18.98 8.58 10.72
C LYS A 193 -17.87 8.56 11.76
N ASP A 194 -17.49 7.35 12.22
CA ASP A 194 -16.33 7.22 13.07
C ASP A 194 -15.03 7.44 12.28
N PRO A 195 -14.26 8.51 12.58
CA PRO A 195 -13.07 8.83 11.81
C PRO A 195 -12.01 7.72 11.80
N LEU A 196 -11.90 6.94 12.87
CA LEU A 196 -10.95 5.85 12.95
C LEU A 196 -11.32 4.69 12.02
N SER A 197 -12.60 4.36 11.94
CA SER A 197 -13.09 3.31 11.04
C SER A 197 -12.93 3.71 9.57
N GLU A 198 -13.24 4.96 9.23
CA GLU A 198 -13.02 5.50 7.88
C GLU A 198 -11.53 5.47 7.52
N TYR A 199 -10.66 5.92 8.45
CA TYR A 199 -9.21 5.86 8.25
C TYR A 199 -8.72 4.43 7.97
N LYS A 200 -9.15 3.44 8.76
CA LYS A 200 -8.74 2.05 8.56
C LYS A 200 -9.17 1.50 7.20
N ASN A 201 -10.40 1.80 6.80
CA ASN A 201 -10.93 1.31 5.52
C ASN A 201 -10.22 1.92 4.31
N GLU A 202 -9.95 3.23 4.36
CA GLU A 202 -9.23 3.90 3.27
C GLU A 202 -7.75 3.54 3.26
N ALA A 203 -7.12 3.45 4.43
CA ALA A 203 -5.75 2.98 4.55
C ALA A 203 -5.54 1.56 4.00
N PHE A 204 -6.52 0.68 4.20
CA PHE A 204 -6.48 -0.66 3.64
C PHE A 204 -6.55 -0.64 2.12
N ARG A 205 -7.48 0.14 1.54
CA ARG A 205 -7.61 0.29 0.08
C ARG A 205 -6.36 0.91 -0.56
N ALA A 206 -5.87 2.00 0.01
CA ALA A 206 -4.66 2.65 -0.47
C ALA A 206 -3.43 1.70 -0.42
N PHE A 207 -3.38 0.81 0.57
CA PHE A 207 -2.32 -0.18 0.67
C PHE A 207 -2.47 -1.33 -0.33
N GLU A 208 -3.70 -1.73 -0.67
CA GLU A 208 -3.96 -2.72 -1.73
C GLU A 208 -3.65 -2.18 -3.13
N GLU A 209 -3.80 -0.86 -3.33
CA GLU A 209 -3.51 -0.19 -4.61
C GLU A 209 -2.01 0.12 -4.78
N MET A 210 -1.25 0.14 -3.70
CA MET A 210 0.20 0.37 -3.68
C MET A 210 0.97 -0.81 -4.27
#